data_536089c4ec6f828e9b37babfdc0cea6d
#
_entry.id   536089c4ec6f828e9b37babfdc0cea6d
#
_cell.length_a   1.000
_cell.length_b   1.000
_cell.length_c   1.000
_cell.angle_alpha   90.00
_cell.angle_beta   90.00
_cell.angle_gamma   90.00
#
_symmetry.space_group_name_H-M   'P 1'
#
loop_
_entity.id
_entity.type
_entity.pdbx_description
1 polymer ?
#
loop_
_entity_poly.entity_id
_entity_poly.type
_entity_poly.pdbx_seq_one_letter_code
_entity_poly.pdbx_strand_id
1 'polypeptide(L)'
;MNQEIFEWLQLLGRWLHITVGITWIGTSIFFMWLDRSFVRNPDSKNPGHVGELWMVHGGGFYHVEKLLMGPTAVPKELHWFKWESYWTWLSGIFLLALIFYSGSGTFLLDSSVSGISFPEAVLLSLGSLIGSWVFYDTLWESNFVKRSPFTGHMITLLWFGGMVYLLCHTLSGRAAYIHIGGMLGTWMTANVFLRIIPRQVKMVEAAKRGEPVNQEWAKNAKNRSTHNTYFTLPVIFIMLSNHFPNTYGNAYNWQILIAISAAGAAIREFFVVRLSHPMRSRRFGVLGAAIILAVMFLTRENTGGNTNPIEDPAASTPATVAPTPSGPHGSIRGVVRYQGTPPPRERLSVPGGCNPGGKSEILSNDILIESGMVQNVLVSITRGLAQGPYGPIPKAAAILDQKECQYEPRLLAVRVGQPVEFLNSDPIFHNVKSLSKNNENFNVAMPLKNDKMTKVFSKPEIFIESKCSVHPWMSASIAVLDHPYFSVTGKSGSFQIPDLPVGSYTLEAWHEVFGSLKQEIKIEDGKTLELEFAYGK
;
A
#
# COMPACT_ATOMS: atom_id res chain seq x y z
N MET A 1 7.46 19.78 13.83
CA MET A 1 7.39 20.64 12.61
C MET A 1 5.97 21.17 12.50
N ASN A 2 5.77 22.45 12.12
CA ASN A 2 4.42 22.96 11.90
C ASN A 2 3.76 22.15 10.78
N GLN A 3 2.48 21.75 10.95
CA GLN A 3 1.71 20.93 10.03
C GLN A 3 1.62 21.56 8.64
N GLU A 4 1.35 22.86 8.57
CA GLU A 4 1.26 23.59 7.30
C GLU A 4 2.58 23.55 6.51
N ILE A 5 3.72 23.73 7.20
CA ILE A 5 5.05 23.61 6.61
C ILE A 5 5.28 22.18 6.08
N PHE A 6 4.85 21.18 6.85
CA PHE A 6 4.99 19.78 6.44
C PHE A 6 4.21 19.46 5.16
N GLU A 7 2.98 19.96 5.04
CA GLU A 7 2.15 19.78 3.84
C GLU A 7 2.74 20.49 2.62
N TRP A 8 3.21 21.72 2.79
CA TRP A 8 3.91 22.44 1.71
C TRP A 8 5.17 21.72 1.26
N LEU A 9 5.98 21.21 2.18
CA LEU A 9 7.19 20.44 1.86
C LEU A 9 6.85 19.16 1.08
N GLN A 10 5.77 18.46 1.46
CA GLN A 10 5.30 17.30 0.70
C GLN A 10 4.84 17.67 -0.70
N LEU A 11 4.04 18.74 -0.84
CA LEU A 11 3.53 19.19 -2.15
C LEU A 11 4.67 19.60 -3.07
N LEU A 12 5.54 20.48 -2.62
CA LEU A 12 6.68 20.99 -3.39
C LEU A 12 7.68 19.86 -3.70
N GLY A 13 7.97 19.00 -2.74
CA GLY A 13 8.82 17.83 -2.94
C GLY A 13 8.26 16.86 -3.99
N ARG A 14 6.97 16.57 -3.96
CA ARG A 14 6.30 15.72 -4.98
C ARG A 14 6.29 16.40 -6.34
N TRP A 15 5.98 17.67 -6.40
CA TRP A 15 6.00 18.42 -7.65
C TRP A 15 7.39 18.41 -8.29
N LEU A 16 8.44 18.71 -7.52
CA LEU A 16 9.82 18.61 -8.00
C LEU A 16 10.14 17.18 -8.45
N HIS A 17 9.84 16.15 -7.63
CA HIS A 17 10.15 14.77 -7.94
C HIS A 17 9.47 14.28 -9.23
N ILE A 18 8.20 14.60 -9.41
CA ILE A 18 7.46 14.26 -10.64
C ILE A 18 8.06 14.97 -11.85
N THR A 19 8.35 16.28 -11.74
CA THR A 19 8.89 17.07 -12.85
C THR A 19 10.23 16.51 -13.33
N VAL A 20 11.18 16.30 -12.42
CA VAL A 20 12.51 15.76 -12.78
C VAL A 20 12.45 14.29 -13.17
N GLY A 21 11.54 13.52 -12.59
CA GLY A 21 11.29 12.13 -12.95
C GLY A 21 10.74 11.99 -14.37
N ILE A 22 9.78 12.81 -14.77
CA ILE A 22 9.25 12.87 -16.15
C ILE A 22 10.37 13.22 -17.12
N THR A 23 11.20 14.19 -16.79
CA THR A 23 12.32 14.60 -17.63
C THR A 23 13.32 13.47 -17.81
N TRP A 24 13.70 12.77 -16.74
CA TRP A 24 14.62 11.62 -16.80
C TRP A 24 14.05 10.45 -17.60
N ILE A 25 12.80 10.06 -17.31
CA ILE A 25 12.12 8.97 -18.04
C ILE A 25 11.95 9.34 -19.50
N GLY A 26 11.55 10.59 -19.80
CA GLY A 26 11.36 11.10 -21.16
C GLY A 26 12.65 11.04 -21.96
N THR A 27 13.77 11.52 -21.42
CA THR A 27 15.08 11.45 -22.08
C THR A 27 15.55 10.01 -22.27
N SER A 28 15.33 9.12 -21.30
CA SER A 28 15.66 7.70 -21.42
C SER A 28 14.89 7.02 -22.57
N ILE A 29 13.58 7.27 -22.67
CA ILE A 29 12.74 6.75 -23.77
C ILE A 29 13.17 7.36 -25.11
N PHE A 30 13.44 8.66 -25.14
CA PHE A 30 13.89 9.36 -26.34
C PHE A 30 15.19 8.78 -26.88
N PHE A 31 16.23 8.64 -26.04
CA PHE A 31 17.52 8.08 -26.49
C PHE A 31 17.41 6.61 -26.91
N MET A 32 16.52 5.86 -26.28
CA MET A 32 16.23 4.50 -26.69
C MET A 32 15.59 4.43 -28.08
N TRP A 33 14.65 5.33 -28.38
CA TRP A 33 14.06 5.46 -29.69
C TRP A 33 15.08 5.94 -30.71
N LEU A 34 15.83 6.99 -30.37
CA LEU A 34 16.87 7.60 -31.20
C LEU A 34 17.91 6.55 -31.66
N ASP A 35 18.46 5.78 -30.71
CA ASP A 35 19.45 4.71 -30.97
C ASP A 35 19.02 3.67 -32.01
N ARG A 36 17.71 3.54 -32.23
CA ARG A 36 17.11 2.54 -33.14
C ARG A 36 16.58 3.13 -34.42
N SER A 37 16.48 4.44 -34.48
CA SER A 37 15.98 5.19 -35.62
C SER A 37 17.08 5.66 -36.55
N PHE A 38 18.34 5.46 -36.18
CA PHE A 38 19.46 5.80 -37.04
C PHE A 38 19.47 4.98 -38.32
N VAL A 39 19.62 5.66 -39.45
CA VAL A 39 19.80 5.07 -40.77
C VAL A 39 21.27 5.18 -41.15
N ARG A 40 21.87 4.06 -41.61
CA ARG A 40 23.26 4.05 -42.02
C ARG A 40 23.43 4.87 -43.32
N ASN A 41 24.32 5.82 -43.28
CA ASN A 41 24.73 6.58 -44.47
C ASN A 41 26.06 5.99 -44.97
N PRO A 42 26.06 5.28 -46.13
CA PRO A 42 27.29 4.69 -46.69
C PRO A 42 28.31 5.73 -47.14
N ASP A 43 27.87 6.94 -47.44
CA ASP A 43 28.73 8.04 -47.94
C ASP A 43 29.35 8.88 -46.82
N SER A 44 29.05 8.56 -45.55
CA SER A 44 29.63 9.27 -44.42
C SER A 44 31.15 9.09 -44.37
N LYS A 45 31.86 10.20 -44.33
CA LYS A 45 33.32 10.25 -44.22
C LYS A 45 33.81 10.22 -42.76
N ASN A 46 32.90 10.21 -41.78
CA ASN A 46 33.26 10.25 -40.37
C ASN A 46 33.72 8.86 -39.89
N PRO A 47 34.91 8.73 -39.33
CA PRO A 47 35.36 7.48 -38.73
C PRO A 47 34.42 7.06 -37.60
N GLY A 48 33.98 5.78 -37.58
CA GLY A 48 33.09 5.27 -36.55
C GLY A 48 31.61 5.67 -36.69
N HIS A 49 31.21 6.19 -37.85
CA HIS A 49 29.80 6.49 -38.14
C HIS A 49 28.91 5.24 -38.00
N VAL A 50 27.89 5.36 -37.18
CA VAL A 50 26.88 4.31 -36.95
C VAL A 50 25.64 4.56 -37.76
N GLY A 51 25.24 5.83 -37.86
CA GLY A 51 24.08 6.26 -38.61
C GLY A 51 23.68 7.69 -38.27
N GLU A 52 22.76 8.21 -39.02
CA GLU A 52 22.23 9.57 -38.88
C GLU A 52 20.70 9.58 -38.90
N LEU A 53 20.12 10.60 -38.34
CA LEU A 53 18.67 10.81 -38.31
C LEU A 53 18.33 12.28 -38.46
N TRP A 54 17.38 12.57 -39.33
CA TRP A 54 16.75 13.87 -39.47
C TRP A 54 15.43 13.91 -38.69
N MET A 55 15.22 14.95 -37.91
CA MET A 55 14.02 15.16 -37.12
C MET A 55 13.46 16.56 -37.36
N VAL A 56 12.15 16.72 -37.18
CA VAL A 56 11.47 18.01 -37.18
C VAL A 56 10.81 18.23 -35.84
N HIS A 57 11.12 19.34 -35.18
CA HIS A 57 10.45 19.74 -33.94
C HIS A 57 10.54 21.25 -33.75
N GLY A 58 9.48 21.88 -33.21
CA GLY A 58 9.46 23.29 -32.86
C GLY A 58 9.74 24.26 -34.05
N GLY A 59 9.36 23.84 -35.28
CA GLY A 59 9.57 24.64 -36.49
C GLY A 59 10.98 24.55 -37.09
N GLY A 60 11.85 23.70 -36.57
CA GLY A 60 13.22 23.50 -37.05
C GLY A 60 13.54 22.06 -37.45
N PHE A 61 14.60 21.90 -38.27
CA PHE A 61 15.15 20.59 -38.61
C PHE A 61 16.36 20.31 -37.73
N TYR A 62 16.43 19.10 -37.22
CA TYR A 62 17.53 18.59 -36.38
C TYR A 62 18.20 17.45 -37.12
N HIS A 63 19.51 17.54 -37.33
CA HIS A 63 20.32 16.44 -37.85
C HIS A 63 21.18 15.88 -36.72
N VAL A 64 21.05 14.61 -36.43
CA VAL A 64 21.80 13.91 -35.39
C VAL A 64 22.59 12.78 -36.03
N GLU A 65 23.90 12.80 -35.84
CA GLU A 65 24.83 11.76 -36.25
C GLU A 65 25.36 11.02 -35.01
N LYS A 66 25.42 9.71 -35.05
CA LYS A 66 25.97 8.89 -33.99
C LYS A 66 27.35 8.33 -34.40
N LEU A 67 28.36 8.66 -33.60
CA LEU A 67 29.73 8.19 -33.77
C LEU A 67 30.10 7.20 -32.65
N LEU A 68 30.61 6.03 -33.00
CA LEU A 68 31.03 5.04 -32.02
C LEU A 68 32.39 5.36 -31.38
N MET A 69 33.29 5.96 -32.18
CA MET A 69 34.68 6.22 -31.80
C MET A 69 34.90 7.66 -31.28
N GLY A 70 33.89 8.47 -31.25
CA GLY A 70 33.99 9.91 -30.99
C GLY A 70 34.39 10.72 -32.21
N PRO A 71 34.17 12.03 -32.20
CA PRO A 71 34.53 12.94 -33.30
C PRO A 71 36.05 13.11 -33.39
N THR A 72 36.53 13.40 -34.59
CA THR A 72 37.96 13.75 -34.83
C THR A 72 38.39 15.01 -34.07
N ALA A 73 37.46 15.91 -33.79
CA ALA A 73 37.65 17.05 -32.90
C ALA A 73 36.49 17.07 -31.88
N VAL A 74 36.80 16.90 -30.61
CA VAL A 74 35.81 16.93 -29.53
C VAL A 74 35.35 18.37 -29.30
N PRO A 75 34.03 18.66 -29.35
CA PRO A 75 33.51 19.98 -29.07
C PRO A 75 33.89 20.48 -27.67
N LYS A 76 34.05 21.80 -27.53
CA LYS A 76 34.35 22.40 -26.22
C LYS A 76 33.25 22.18 -25.22
N GLU A 77 32.01 22.24 -25.68
CA GLU A 77 30.82 22.06 -24.85
C GLU A 77 30.13 20.73 -25.19
N LEU A 78 29.90 19.96 -24.17
CA LEU A 78 29.18 18.69 -24.24
C LEU A 78 28.05 18.73 -23.24
N HIS A 79 26.83 18.41 -23.66
CA HIS A 79 25.72 18.25 -22.74
C HIS A 79 25.74 16.86 -22.08
N TRP A 80 25.58 16.81 -20.76
CA TRP A 80 25.62 15.60 -19.96
C TRP A 80 24.24 15.33 -19.36
N PHE A 81 23.57 14.26 -19.79
CA PHE A 81 22.29 13.80 -19.26
C PHE A 81 22.48 13.07 -17.93
N LYS A 82 22.69 13.80 -16.84
CA LYS A 82 22.94 13.27 -15.50
C LYS A 82 22.13 13.97 -14.41
N TRP A 83 21.87 15.26 -14.54
CA TRP A 83 21.24 16.06 -13.51
C TRP A 83 19.78 15.64 -13.26
N GLU A 84 19.09 15.18 -14.28
CA GLU A 84 17.72 14.69 -14.22
C GLU A 84 17.65 13.48 -13.27
N SER A 85 18.59 12.54 -13.37
CA SER A 85 18.65 11.37 -12.50
C SER A 85 19.04 11.74 -11.07
N TYR A 86 19.96 12.70 -10.89
CA TYR A 86 20.40 13.11 -9.54
C TYR A 86 19.29 13.82 -8.79
N TRP A 87 18.62 14.78 -9.41
CA TRP A 87 17.52 15.49 -8.80
C TRP A 87 16.30 14.57 -8.56
N THR A 88 16.05 13.60 -9.43
CA THR A 88 15.01 12.59 -9.19
C THR A 88 15.31 11.79 -7.92
N TRP A 89 16.54 11.33 -7.77
CA TRP A 89 16.92 10.55 -6.58
C TRP A 89 16.92 11.40 -5.30
N LEU A 90 17.52 12.59 -5.34
CA LEU A 90 17.57 13.49 -4.18
C LEU A 90 16.18 13.88 -3.69
N SER A 91 15.28 14.25 -4.60
CA SER A 91 13.90 14.59 -4.26
C SER A 91 13.13 13.35 -3.77
N GLY A 92 13.42 12.16 -4.32
CA GLY A 92 12.83 10.89 -3.87
C GLY A 92 13.25 10.51 -2.46
N ILE A 93 14.55 10.61 -2.13
CA ILE A 93 15.06 10.36 -0.76
C ILE A 93 14.52 11.40 0.22
N PHE A 94 14.44 12.68 -0.18
CA PHE A 94 13.82 13.71 0.64
C PHE A 94 12.35 13.36 0.98
N LEU A 95 11.56 12.96 0.00
CA LEU A 95 10.17 12.55 0.21
C LEU A 95 10.06 11.29 1.07
N LEU A 96 10.95 10.31 0.85
CA LEU A 96 10.99 9.09 1.63
C LEU A 96 11.23 9.40 3.12
N ALA A 97 12.25 10.24 3.40
CA ALA A 97 12.58 10.68 4.75
C ALA A 97 11.43 11.48 5.37
N LEU A 98 10.85 12.41 4.61
CA LEU A 98 9.77 13.26 5.08
C LEU A 98 8.49 12.47 5.41
N ILE A 99 8.13 11.48 4.59
CA ILE A 99 6.85 10.76 4.74
C ILE A 99 6.98 9.56 5.68
N PHE A 100 8.06 8.79 5.58
CA PHE A 100 8.17 7.50 6.27
C PHE A 100 9.09 7.53 7.51
N TYR A 101 10.06 8.47 7.58
CA TYR A 101 11.01 8.50 8.68
C TYR A 101 10.81 9.67 9.63
N SER A 102 10.00 10.69 9.25
CA SER A 102 9.57 11.74 10.17
C SER A 102 8.33 11.28 10.94
N GLY A 103 8.36 11.41 12.25
CA GLY A 103 7.26 10.99 13.12
C GLY A 103 7.47 9.60 13.75
N SER A 104 6.40 9.00 14.28
CA SER A 104 6.43 7.74 15.02
C SER A 104 6.42 6.47 14.15
N GLY A 105 6.69 6.57 12.85
CA GLY A 105 6.68 5.41 11.95
C GLY A 105 5.29 5.00 11.44
N THR A 106 4.30 5.83 11.65
CA THR A 106 2.88 5.58 11.37
C THR A 106 2.60 5.10 9.93
N PHE A 107 3.38 5.57 8.96
CA PHE A 107 3.25 5.12 7.56
C PHE A 107 4.20 3.96 7.22
N LEU A 108 5.23 3.75 8.03
CA LEU A 108 6.25 2.73 7.78
C LEU A 108 5.83 1.37 8.31
N LEU A 109 5.21 1.35 9.50
CA LEU A 109 4.85 0.16 10.24
C LEU A 109 3.38 -0.23 10.02
N ASP A 110 3.11 -1.51 10.15
CA ASP A 110 1.77 -2.09 10.29
C ASP A 110 1.88 -3.31 11.21
N SER A 111 1.33 -3.20 12.41
CA SER A 111 1.38 -4.24 13.44
C SER A 111 0.73 -5.56 13.03
N SER A 112 -0.14 -5.55 12.02
CA SER A 112 -0.71 -6.79 11.46
C SER A 112 0.23 -7.50 10.49
N VAL A 113 1.26 -6.82 10.00
CA VAL A 113 2.26 -7.39 9.10
C VAL A 113 3.45 -7.93 9.88
N SER A 114 3.99 -7.14 10.80
CA SER A 114 5.12 -7.54 11.64
C SER A 114 5.17 -6.78 12.95
N GLY A 115 5.91 -7.32 13.93
CA GLY A 115 6.16 -6.68 15.23
C GLY A 115 7.47 -5.91 15.31
N ILE A 116 8.11 -5.54 14.19
CA ILE A 116 9.38 -4.81 14.21
C ILE A 116 9.21 -3.39 14.76
N SER A 117 10.21 -2.93 15.48
CA SER A 117 10.25 -1.56 16.00
C SER A 117 10.55 -0.53 14.91
N PHE A 118 10.23 0.74 15.17
CA PHE A 118 10.50 1.82 14.22
C PHE A 118 12.00 1.95 13.85
N PRO A 119 12.97 1.90 14.79
CA PRO A 119 14.39 1.93 14.42
C PRO A 119 14.82 0.75 13.54
N GLU A 120 14.31 -0.45 13.81
CA GLU A 120 14.60 -1.64 12.98
C GLU A 120 14.03 -1.49 11.58
N ALA A 121 12.82 -0.97 11.44
CA ALA A 121 12.19 -0.70 10.16
C ALA A 121 12.95 0.35 9.34
N VAL A 122 13.44 1.42 9.97
CA VAL A 122 14.28 2.43 9.32
C VAL A 122 15.63 1.82 8.89
N LEU A 123 16.24 1.00 9.74
CA LEU A 123 17.49 0.32 9.40
C LEU A 123 17.32 -0.66 8.22
N LEU A 124 16.26 -1.47 8.24
CA LEU A 124 15.91 -2.37 7.13
C LEU A 124 15.67 -1.58 5.84
N SER A 125 14.97 -0.48 5.93
CA SER A 125 14.63 0.42 4.85
C SER A 125 15.90 1.00 4.20
N LEU A 126 16.78 1.63 4.98
CA LEU A 126 18.05 2.17 4.50
C LEU A 126 18.99 1.06 3.99
N GLY A 127 19.01 -0.08 4.67
CA GLY A 127 19.74 -1.27 4.25
C GLY A 127 19.26 -1.81 2.90
N SER A 128 17.96 -1.76 2.64
CA SER A 128 17.38 -2.16 1.35
C SER A 128 17.81 -1.24 0.20
N LEU A 129 17.97 0.05 0.44
CA LEU A 129 18.44 1.01 -0.57
C LEU A 129 19.93 0.87 -0.84
N ILE A 130 20.76 0.94 0.20
CA ILE A 130 22.21 1.00 0.08
C ILE A 130 22.80 -0.41 -0.10
N GLY A 131 22.44 -1.35 0.77
CA GLY A 131 22.95 -2.72 0.74
C GLY A 131 22.59 -3.45 -0.55
N SER A 132 21.37 -3.25 -1.03
CA SER A 132 20.93 -3.83 -2.30
C SER A 132 21.69 -3.25 -3.50
N TRP A 133 22.04 -1.96 -3.48
CA TRP A 133 22.91 -1.38 -4.49
C TRP A 133 24.30 -2.02 -4.47
N VAL A 134 24.92 -2.12 -3.30
CA VAL A 134 26.25 -2.73 -3.15
C VAL A 134 26.25 -4.16 -3.68
N PHE A 135 25.25 -4.96 -3.32
CA PHE A 135 25.07 -6.32 -3.84
C PHE A 135 24.98 -6.35 -5.37
N TYR A 136 24.03 -5.57 -5.93
CA TYR A 136 23.81 -5.48 -7.38
C TYR A 136 25.07 -5.04 -8.13
N ASP A 137 25.75 -4.00 -7.64
CA ASP A 137 26.92 -3.46 -8.29
C ASP A 137 28.10 -4.43 -8.26
N THR A 138 28.39 -5.05 -7.10
CA THR A 138 29.42 -6.07 -6.93
C THR A 138 29.16 -7.27 -7.85
N LEU A 139 27.92 -7.73 -7.92
CA LEU A 139 27.52 -8.82 -8.81
C LEU A 139 27.86 -8.50 -10.27
N TRP A 140 27.45 -7.32 -10.77
CA TRP A 140 27.63 -6.94 -12.18
C TRP A 140 29.04 -6.47 -12.56
N GLU A 141 29.90 -6.16 -11.61
CA GLU A 141 31.35 -5.95 -11.83
C GLU A 141 32.15 -7.24 -11.71
N SER A 142 31.59 -8.33 -11.20
CA SER A 142 32.27 -9.60 -11.02
C SER A 142 32.67 -10.27 -12.35
N ASN A 143 33.80 -10.96 -12.34
CA ASN A 143 34.24 -11.77 -13.50
C ASN A 143 33.28 -12.94 -13.79
N PHE A 144 32.55 -13.40 -12.80
CA PHE A 144 31.56 -14.46 -12.93
C PHE A 144 30.44 -14.04 -13.87
N VAL A 145 29.83 -12.86 -13.64
CA VAL A 145 28.75 -12.33 -14.49
C VAL A 145 29.27 -11.91 -15.87
N LYS A 146 30.52 -11.42 -15.97
CA LYS A 146 31.13 -11.11 -17.28
C LYS A 146 31.24 -12.35 -18.18
N ARG A 147 31.44 -13.54 -17.59
CA ARG A 147 31.44 -14.83 -18.32
C ARG A 147 30.05 -15.37 -18.63
N SER A 148 29.08 -15.13 -17.74
CA SER A 148 27.71 -15.60 -17.90
C SER A 148 26.70 -14.49 -17.51
N PRO A 149 26.39 -13.55 -18.42
CA PRO A 149 25.39 -12.49 -18.15
C PRO A 149 24.01 -13.02 -17.79
N PHE A 150 23.62 -14.16 -18.34
CA PHE A 150 22.34 -14.81 -18.01
C PHE A 150 22.25 -15.14 -16.52
N THR A 151 23.31 -15.71 -15.95
CA THR A 151 23.35 -16.01 -14.51
C THR A 151 23.26 -14.73 -13.67
N GLY A 152 23.91 -13.64 -14.12
CA GLY A 152 23.79 -12.33 -13.48
C GLY A 152 22.34 -11.83 -13.44
N HIS A 153 21.59 -11.98 -14.54
CA HIS A 153 20.18 -11.63 -14.57
C HIS A 153 19.35 -12.50 -13.61
N MET A 154 19.57 -13.81 -13.59
CA MET A 154 18.85 -14.71 -12.69
C MET A 154 19.10 -14.37 -11.21
N ILE A 155 20.35 -14.15 -10.82
CA ILE A 155 20.67 -13.74 -9.45
C ILE A 155 20.04 -12.39 -9.10
N THR A 156 20.06 -11.42 -10.02
CA THR A 156 19.44 -10.11 -9.82
C THR A 156 17.90 -10.24 -9.64
N LEU A 157 17.25 -11.09 -10.42
CA LEU A 157 15.80 -11.35 -10.30
C LEU A 157 15.45 -12.06 -8.99
N LEU A 158 16.25 -13.05 -8.57
CA LEU A 158 16.07 -13.73 -7.29
C LEU A 158 16.26 -12.77 -6.12
N TRP A 159 17.29 -11.92 -6.18
CA TRP A 159 17.50 -10.87 -5.17
C TRP A 159 16.34 -9.89 -5.11
N PHE A 160 15.88 -9.39 -6.26
CA PHE A 160 14.73 -8.51 -6.35
C PHE A 160 13.47 -9.16 -5.73
N GLY A 161 13.16 -10.40 -6.12
CA GLY A 161 12.04 -11.15 -5.56
C GLY A 161 12.16 -11.36 -4.05
N GLY A 162 13.34 -11.68 -3.55
CA GLY A 162 13.63 -11.80 -2.12
C GLY A 162 13.43 -10.49 -1.36
N MET A 163 13.86 -9.36 -1.92
CA MET A 163 13.64 -8.03 -1.32
C MET A 163 12.16 -7.63 -1.33
N VAL A 164 11.44 -7.91 -2.42
CA VAL A 164 10.00 -7.69 -2.49
C VAL A 164 9.28 -8.50 -1.41
N TYR A 165 9.61 -9.79 -1.29
CA TYR A 165 9.04 -10.67 -0.27
C TYR A 165 9.34 -10.14 1.14
N LEU A 166 10.62 -9.85 1.43
CA LEU A 166 11.06 -9.36 2.74
C LEU A 166 10.31 -8.08 3.16
N LEU A 167 10.31 -7.07 2.29
CA LEU A 167 9.71 -5.78 2.64
C LEU A 167 8.18 -5.85 2.75
N CYS A 168 7.51 -6.65 1.92
CA CYS A 168 6.06 -6.85 2.00
C CYS A 168 5.61 -7.63 3.25
N HIS A 169 6.53 -8.37 3.92
CA HIS A 169 6.24 -9.10 5.16
C HIS A 169 6.81 -8.43 6.41
N THR A 170 7.42 -7.26 6.25
CA THR A 170 8.01 -6.54 7.40
C THR A 170 7.50 -5.11 7.54
N LEU A 171 7.24 -4.42 6.45
CA LEU A 171 6.75 -3.04 6.43
C LEU A 171 5.26 -2.99 6.07
N SER A 172 4.62 -1.83 6.30
CA SER A 172 3.27 -1.62 5.74
C SER A 172 3.28 -1.82 4.23
N GLY A 173 2.20 -2.34 3.65
CA GLY A 173 2.16 -2.65 2.21
C GLY A 173 2.52 -1.45 1.33
N ARG A 174 2.06 -0.25 1.71
CA ARG A 174 2.39 1.00 1.02
C ARG A 174 3.88 1.33 1.13
N ALA A 175 4.45 1.22 2.34
CA ALA A 175 5.88 1.46 2.56
C ALA A 175 6.73 0.46 1.78
N ALA A 176 6.39 -0.84 1.82
CA ALA A 176 7.11 -1.88 1.10
C ALA A 176 7.24 -1.56 -0.39
N TYR A 177 6.12 -1.20 -1.05
CA TYR A 177 6.13 -0.83 -2.46
C TYR A 177 7.02 0.36 -2.75
N ILE A 178 6.89 1.45 -1.98
CA ILE A 178 7.70 2.65 -2.20
C ILE A 178 9.18 2.39 -1.95
N HIS A 179 9.54 1.58 -0.96
CA HIS A 179 10.95 1.24 -0.72
C HIS A 179 11.53 0.35 -1.82
N ILE A 180 10.76 -0.56 -2.40
CA ILE A 180 11.20 -1.28 -3.62
C ILE A 180 11.39 -0.31 -4.79
N GLY A 181 10.50 0.66 -4.97
CA GLY A 181 10.68 1.73 -5.96
C GLY A 181 11.93 2.57 -5.71
N GLY A 182 12.15 2.96 -4.45
CA GLY A 182 13.35 3.68 -4.01
C GLY A 182 14.64 2.86 -4.22
N MET A 183 14.60 1.55 -3.96
CA MET A 183 15.70 0.61 -4.22
C MET A 183 16.07 0.59 -5.71
N LEU A 184 15.09 0.39 -6.58
CA LEU A 184 15.32 0.41 -8.04
C LEU A 184 15.79 1.78 -8.51
N GLY A 185 15.20 2.88 -8.01
CA GLY A 185 15.62 4.24 -8.29
C GLY A 185 17.07 4.51 -7.87
N THR A 186 17.48 3.96 -6.72
CA THR A 186 18.87 4.01 -6.23
C THR A 186 19.80 3.24 -7.16
N TRP A 187 19.42 2.01 -7.60
CA TRP A 187 20.21 1.28 -8.61
C TRP A 187 20.37 2.09 -9.90
N MET A 188 19.27 2.68 -10.38
CA MET A 188 19.29 3.44 -11.62
C MET A 188 20.18 4.69 -11.52
N THR A 189 20.04 5.48 -10.47
CA THR A 189 20.85 6.72 -10.29
C THR A 189 22.30 6.41 -9.99
N ALA A 190 22.58 5.42 -9.15
CA ALA A 190 23.94 5.00 -8.86
C ALA A 190 24.64 4.37 -10.10
N ASN A 191 23.90 3.69 -10.99
CA ASN A 191 24.41 3.31 -12.30
C ASN A 191 24.86 4.55 -13.09
N VAL A 192 24.06 5.63 -13.12
CA VAL A 192 24.44 6.87 -13.82
C VAL A 192 25.67 7.48 -13.16
N PHE A 193 25.64 7.71 -11.85
CA PHE A 193 26.65 8.46 -11.11
C PHE A 193 28.00 7.73 -11.00
N LEU A 194 27.97 6.43 -10.66
CA LEU A 194 29.19 5.66 -10.33
C LEU A 194 29.72 4.83 -11.50
N ARG A 195 28.89 4.56 -12.52
CA ARG A 195 29.27 3.61 -13.58
C ARG A 195 29.22 4.19 -14.98
N ILE A 196 28.16 4.89 -15.35
CA ILE A 196 27.98 5.41 -16.71
C ILE A 196 28.84 6.66 -16.90
N ILE A 197 28.59 7.72 -16.12
CA ILE A 197 29.29 9.00 -16.27
C ILE A 197 30.81 8.89 -16.14
N PRO A 198 31.39 8.18 -15.13
CA PRO A 198 32.85 8.08 -15.04
C PRO A 198 33.48 7.39 -16.26
N ARG A 199 32.79 6.40 -16.86
CA ARG A 199 33.29 5.73 -18.08
C ARG A 199 33.18 6.65 -19.30
N GLN A 200 32.09 7.41 -19.42
CA GLN A 200 31.91 8.39 -20.48
C GLN A 200 32.95 9.51 -20.37
N VAL A 201 33.27 9.99 -19.18
CA VAL A 201 34.36 10.97 -18.96
C VAL A 201 35.68 10.43 -19.48
N LYS A 202 36.06 9.19 -19.13
CA LYS A 202 37.27 8.54 -19.64
C LYS A 202 37.30 8.45 -21.16
N MET A 203 36.16 8.16 -21.79
CA MET A 203 36.02 8.12 -23.25
C MET A 203 36.27 9.50 -23.89
N VAL A 204 35.67 10.55 -23.31
CA VAL A 204 35.83 11.94 -23.80
C VAL A 204 37.27 12.41 -23.61
N GLU A 205 37.91 12.11 -22.50
CA GLU A 205 39.31 12.48 -22.25
C GLU A 205 40.26 11.75 -23.19
N ALA A 206 40.06 10.48 -23.47
CA ALA A 206 40.85 9.76 -24.47
C ALA A 206 40.68 10.37 -25.86
N ALA A 207 39.46 10.68 -26.29
CA ALA A 207 39.21 11.35 -27.57
C ALA A 207 39.85 12.74 -27.64
N LYS A 208 39.84 13.53 -26.55
CA LYS A 208 40.51 14.85 -26.49
C LYS A 208 42.03 14.73 -26.64
N ARG A 209 42.63 13.63 -26.19
CA ARG A 209 44.06 13.38 -26.35
C ARG A 209 44.44 12.72 -27.71
N GLY A 210 43.43 12.47 -28.56
CA GLY A 210 43.64 11.76 -29.82
C GLY A 210 43.94 10.25 -29.63
N GLU A 211 43.68 9.72 -28.45
CA GLU A 211 43.88 8.30 -28.12
C GLU A 211 42.68 7.43 -28.55
N PRO A 212 42.88 6.18 -28.94
CA PRO A 212 41.78 5.29 -29.25
C PRO A 212 40.89 5.06 -28.02
N VAL A 213 39.58 5.24 -28.19
CA VAL A 213 38.59 5.02 -27.13
C VAL A 213 38.45 3.55 -26.81
N ASN A 214 38.63 3.19 -25.54
CA ASN A 214 38.47 1.82 -25.08
C ASN A 214 37.02 1.36 -25.19
N GLN A 215 36.75 0.39 -26.07
CA GLN A 215 35.42 -0.15 -26.35
C GLN A 215 34.75 -0.82 -25.13
N GLU A 216 35.52 -1.31 -24.18
CA GLU A 216 34.97 -1.87 -22.94
C GLU A 216 34.27 -0.82 -22.08
N TRP A 217 34.75 0.42 -22.06
CA TRP A 217 34.08 1.49 -21.33
C TRP A 217 32.71 1.78 -21.92
N ALA A 218 32.61 1.86 -23.25
CA ALA A 218 31.36 2.06 -23.96
C ALA A 218 30.39 0.91 -23.72
N LYS A 219 30.84 -0.34 -23.83
CA LYS A 219 30.05 -1.54 -23.61
C LYS A 219 29.50 -1.61 -22.20
N ASN A 220 30.34 -1.37 -21.19
CA ASN A 220 29.93 -1.40 -19.79
C ASN A 220 28.94 -0.28 -19.46
N ALA A 221 29.17 0.95 -19.93
CA ALA A 221 28.21 2.05 -19.77
C ALA A 221 26.86 1.73 -20.41
N LYS A 222 26.87 1.16 -21.64
CA LYS A 222 25.65 0.76 -22.35
C LYS A 222 24.90 -0.35 -21.61
N ASN A 223 25.58 -1.36 -21.04
CA ASN A 223 24.95 -2.42 -20.27
C ASN A 223 24.20 -1.86 -19.05
N ARG A 224 24.85 -0.97 -18.27
CA ARG A 224 24.22 -0.34 -17.10
C ARG A 224 23.04 0.54 -17.51
N SER A 225 23.15 1.28 -18.61
CA SER A 225 22.04 2.06 -19.17
C SER A 225 20.89 1.17 -19.63
N THR A 226 21.19 0.00 -20.21
CA THR A 226 20.16 -0.99 -20.58
C THR A 226 19.41 -1.51 -19.36
N HIS A 227 20.08 -1.83 -18.24
CA HIS A 227 19.41 -2.21 -17.01
C HIS A 227 18.44 -1.12 -16.52
N ASN A 228 18.87 0.14 -16.51
CA ASN A 228 18.01 1.25 -16.12
C ASN A 228 16.73 1.29 -16.94
N THR A 229 16.81 1.00 -18.25
CA THR A 229 15.61 1.00 -19.10
C THR A 229 14.61 -0.10 -18.77
N TYR A 230 15.05 -1.26 -18.26
CA TYR A 230 14.15 -2.33 -17.81
C TYR A 230 13.53 -2.03 -16.43
N PHE A 231 14.20 -1.26 -15.58
CA PHE A 231 13.66 -0.84 -14.29
C PHE A 231 12.63 0.30 -14.40
N THR A 232 12.61 1.03 -15.52
CA THR A 232 11.76 2.23 -15.69
C THR A 232 10.27 1.94 -15.51
N LEU A 233 9.69 0.94 -16.21
CA LEU A 233 8.27 0.65 -16.11
C LEU A 233 7.87 0.08 -14.73
N PRO A 234 8.63 -0.83 -14.11
CA PRO A 234 8.41 -1.21 -12.71
C PRO A 234 8.38 -0.01 -11.75
N VAL A 235 9.33 0.92 -11.84
CA VAL A 235 9.38 2.11 -10.98
C VAL A 235 8.16 3.00 -11.20
N ILE A 236 7.75 3.24 -12.45
CA ILE A 236 6.54 4.03 -12.76
C ILE A 236 5.31 3.37 -12.13
N PHE A 237 5.14 2.05 -12.28
CA PHE A 237 4.03 1.33 -11.67
C PHE A 237 4.03 1.51 -10.14
N ILE A 238 5.17 1.32 -9.49
CA ILE A 238 5.29 1.46 -8.04
C ILE A 238 4.90 2.88 -7.58
N MET A 239 5.33 3.92 -8.28
CA MET A 239 4.98 5.31 -7.94
C MET A 239 3.48 5.56 -8.10
N LEU A 240 2.85 5.03 -9.15
CA LEU A 240 1.41 5.13 -9.37
C LEU A 240 0.61 4.29 -8.37
N SER A 241 1.14 3.15 -7.94
CA SER A 241 0.44 2.19 -7.06
C SER A 241 0.01 2.78 -5.72
N ASN A 242 0.64 3.86 -5.25
CA ASN A 242 0.23 4.61 -4.06
C ASN A 242 -1.23 5.08 -4.09
N HIS A 243 -1.80 5.26 -5.28
CA HIS A 243 -3.18 5.67 -5.49
C HIS A 243 -4.13 4.47 -5.67
N PHE A 244 -3.61 3.24 -5.59
CA PHE A 244 -4.36 1.99 -5.85
C PHE A 244 -4.16 0.98 -4.71
N PRO A 245 -4.87 1.14 -3.57
CA PRO A 245 -4.75 0.25 -2.41
C PRO A 245 -4.97 -1.22 -2.73
N ASN A 246 -5.74 -1.54 -3.76
CA ASN A 246 -5.98 -2.91 -4.22
C ASN A 246 -4.70 -3.64 -4.66
N THR A 247 -3.60 -2.92 -4.87
CA THR A 247 -2.30 -3.52 -5.18
C THR A 247 -1.51 -3.84 -3.92
N TYR A 248 -1.06 -2.81 -3.20
CA TYR A 248 -0.21 -2.98 -2.02
C TYR A 248 -0.95 -3.45 -0.76
N GLY A 249 -2.27 -3.20 -0.69
CA GLY A 249 -3.14 -3.67 0.39
C GLY A 249 -3.73 -5.06 0.17
N ASN A 250 -3.46 -5.73 -0.97
CA ASN A 250 -3.93 -7.07 -1.28
C ASN A 250 -3.17 -8.15 -0.50
N ALA A 251 -3.81 -9.28 -0.22
CA ALA A 251 -3.16 -10.44 0.41
C ALA A 251 -2.00 -11.00 -0.45
N TYR A 252 -2.08 -10.81 -1.77
CA TYR A 252 -1.08 -11.22 -2.76
C TYR A 252 -0.17 -10.06 -3.20
N ASN A 253 0.03 -9.04 -2.35
CA ASN A 253 0.74 -7.81 -2.72
C ASN A 253 2.14 -8.05 -3.30
N TRP A 254 2.95 -8.93 -2.70
CA TRP A 254 4.29 -9.22 -3.19
C TRP A 254 4.28 -9.95 -4.55
N GLN A 255 3.32 -10.87 -4.78
CA GLN A 255 3.15 -11.54 -6.07
C GLN A 255 2.70 -10.55 -7.15
N ILE A 256 1.76 -9.64 -6.82
CA ILE A 256 1.31 -8.58 -7.71
C ILE A 256 2.50 -7.71 -8.14
N LEU A 257 3.33 -7.29 -7.19
CA LEU A 257 4.48 -6.43 -7.48
C LEU A 257 5.49 -7.12 -8.39
N ILE A 258 5.81 -8.40 -8.16
CA ILE A 258 6.71 -9.18 -9.01
C ILE A 258 6.09 -9.37 -10.41
N ALA A 259 4.82 -9.76 -10.48
CA ALA A 259 4.14 -10.02 -11.75
C ALA A 259 4.05 -8.76 -12.62
N ILE A 260 3.64 -7.63 -12.06
CA ILE A 260 3.56 -6.36 -12.80
C ILE A 260 4.96 -5.85 -13.18
N SER A 261 5.97 -6.06 -12.34
CA SER A 261 7.36 -5.75 -12.71
C SER A 261 7.84 -6.58 -13.90
N ALA A 262 7.50 -7.87 -13.92
CA ALA A 262 7.79 -8.76 -15.05
C ALA A 262 7.01 -8.33 -16.32
N ALA A 263 5.74 -7.95 -16.19
CA ALA A 263 4.95 -7.39 -17.29
C ALA A 263 5.59 -6.11 -17.84
N GLY A 264 6.03 -5.21 -16.96
CA GLY A 264 6.76 -4.01 -17.34
C GLY A 264 8.04 -4.31 -18.13
N ALA A 265 8.83 -5.29 -17.69
CA ALA A 265 10.01 -5.74 -18.41
C ALA A 265 9.66 -6.34 -19.79
N ALA A 266 8.61 -7.13 -19.89
CA ALA A 266 8.13 -7.70 -21.16
C ALA A 266 7.63 -6.60 -22.12
N ILE A 267 6.84 -5.64 -21.64
CA ILE A 267 6.39 -4.49 -22.42
C ILE A 267 7.59 -3.66 -22.88
N ARG A 268 8.59 -3.50 -22.01
CA ARG A 268 9.83 -2.81 -22.36
C ARG A 268 10.54 -3.54 -23.51
N GLU A 269 10.68 -4.87 -23.45
CA GLU A 269 11.29 -5.67 -24.51
C GLU A 269 10.49 -5.56 -25.82
N PHE A 270 9.16 -5.51 -25.76
CA PHE A 270 8.32 -5.21 -26.93
C PHE A 270 8.80 -3.95 -27.65
N PHE A 271 8.96 -2.83 -26.93
CA PHE A 271 9.43 -1.58 -27.53
C PHE A 271 10.89 -1.66 -28.01
N VAL A 272 11.72 -2.43 -27.31
CA VAL A 272 13.15 -2.60 -27.62
C VAL A 272 13.35 -3.28 -28.96
N VAL A 273 12.65 -4.39 -29.22
CA VAL A 273 12.92 -5.23 -30.39
C VAL A 273 11.92 -5.01 -31.55
N ARG A 274 11.00 -4.06 -31.38
CA ARG A 274 9.88 -3.83 -32.31
C ARG A 274 10.31 -3.61 -33.76
N LEU A 275 11.38 -2.83 -33.97
CA LEU A 275 11.86 -2.49 -35.31
C LEU A 275 12.79 -3.55 -35.89
N SER A 276 13.57 -4.24 -35.04
CA SER A 276 14.55 -5.22 -35.49
C SER A 276 13.98 -6.65 -35.64
N HIS A 277 13.04 -7.03 -34.77
CA HIS A 277 12.46 -8.39 -34.70
C HIS A 277 10.95 -8.34 -34.42
N PRO A 278 10.10 -7.99 -35.40
CA PRO A 278 8.67 -7.76 -35.19
C PRO A 278 7.91 -8.94 -34.55
N MET A 279 8.24 -10.17 -34.95
CA MET A 279 7.59 -11.38 -34.40
C MET A 279 7.96 -11.64 -32.96
N ARG A 280 9.23 -11.42 -32.59
CA ARG A 280 9.69 -11.48 -31.19
C ARG A 280 9.03 -10.39 -30.34
N SER A 281 8.94 -9.19 -30.87
CA SER A 281 8.27 -8.06 -30.24
C SER A 281 6.81 -8.41 -29.87
N ARG A 282 6.01 -8.89 -30.83
CA ARG A 282 4.61 -9.28 -30.58
C ARG A 282 4.47 -10.30 -29.45
N ARG A 283 5.37 -11.29 -29.37
CA ARG A 283 5.36 -12.29 -28.27
C ARG A 283 5.53 -11.63 -26.90
N PHE A 284 6.44 -10.67 -26.75
CA PHE A 284 6.64 -9.96 -25.50
C PHE A 284 5.47 -9.01 -25.17
N GLY A 285 4.87 -8.35 -26.17
CA GLY A 285 3.67 -7.55 -25.99
C GLY A 285 2.49 -8.39 -25.48
N VAL A 286 2.25 -9.55 -26.10
CA VAL A 286 1.22 -10.49 -25.69
C VAL A 286 1.51 -11.03 -24.27
N LEU A 287 2.76 -11.41 -23.99
CA LEU A 287 3.16 -11.87 -22.66
C LEU A 287 2.88 -10.81 -21.58
N GLY A 288 3.29 -9.57 -21.81
CA GLY A 288 3.05 -8.47 -20.86
C GLY A 288 1.56 -8.23 -20.61
N ALA A 289 0.75 -8.20 -21.68
CA ALA A 289 -0.69 -8.06 -21.58
C ALA A 289 -1.33 -9.26 -20.84
N ALA A 290 -0.91 -10.48 -21.14
CA ALA A 290 -1.41 -11.70 -20.48
C ALA A 290 -1.11 -11.69 -18.97
N ILE A 291 0.09 -11.27 -18.56
CA ILE A 291 0.43 -11.14 -17.13
C ILE A 291 -0.48 -10.11 -16.45
N ILE A 292 -0.70 -8.94 -17.06
CA ILE A 292 -1.57 -7.91 -16.49
C ILE A 292 -3.01 -8.45 -16.35
N LEU A 293 -3.54 -9.09 -17.39
CA LEU A 293 -4.88 -9.69 -17.35
C LEU A 293 -4.97 -10.79 -16.28
N ALA A 294 -3.94 -11.62 -16.13
CA ALA A 294 -3.88 -12.65 -15.09
C ALA A 294 -3.89 -12.02 -13.69
N VAL A 295 -3.11 -10.95 -13.45
CA VAL A 295 -3.14 -10.23 -12.18
C VAL A 295 -4.52 -9.62 -11.93
N MET A 296 -5.13 -8.97 -12.92
CA MET A 296 -6.48 -8.41 -12.79
C MET A 296 -7.51 -9.49 -12.48
N PHE A 297 -7.40 -10.66 -13.10
CA PHE A 297 -8.30 -11.78 -12.84
C PHE A 297 -8.08 -12.39 -11.45
N LEU A 298 -6.84 -12.63 -11.05
CA LEU A 298 -6.49 -13.22 -9.75
C LEU A 298 -6.77 -12.27 -8.56
N THR A 299 -6.69 -10.96 -8.81
CA THR A 299 -7.01 -9.93 -7.80
C THR A 299 -8.45 -9.47 -7.85
N ARG A 300 -9.24 -9.98 -8.80
CA ARG A 300 -10.67 -9.73 -8.85
C ARG A 300 -11.28 -10.34 -7.61
N GLU A 301 -11.78 -9.51 -6.73
CA GLU A 301 -12.63 -9.97 -5.63
C GLU A 301 -13.79 -10.76 -6.24
N ASN A 302 -14.08 -11.93 -5.69
CA ASN A 302 -15.26 -12.68 -6.07
C ASN A 302 -16.50 -11.87 -5.65
N THR A 303 -16.86 -10.88 -6.45
CA THR A 303 -18.12 -10.16 -6.34
C THR A 303 -19.28 -11.04 -6.82
N GLY A 304 -19.19 -12.35 -6.58
CA GLY A 304 -20.26 -13.32 -6.79
C GLY A 304 -21.31 -13.29 -5.68
N GLY A 305 -21.56 -12.14 -5.10
CA GLY A 305 -22.72 -11.87 -4.25
C GLY A 305 -23.75 -11.11 -5.09
N ASN A 306 -24.86 -11.73 -5.32
CA ASN A 306 -26.09 -11.27 -5.95
C ASN A 306 -26.30 -9.75 -5.77
N THR A 307 -25.91 -8.96 -6.76
CA THR A 307 -26.39 -7.58 -6.87
C THR A 307 -27.80 -7.60 -7.46
N ASN A 308 -28.77 -8.03 -6.68
CA ASN A 308 -30.11 -7.55 -6.90
C ASN A 308 -30.09 -6.04 -6.59
N PRO A 309 -30.55 -5.17 -7.48
CA PRO A 309 -30.72 -3.77 -7.16
C PRO A 309 -31.61 -3.69 -5.92
N ILE A 310 -31.06 -3.20 -4.81
CA ILE A 310 -31.86 -2.85 -3.66
C ILE A 310 -32.64 -1.61 -4.09
N GLU A 311 -33.95 -1.76 -4.26
CA GLU A 311 -34.86 -0.65 -4.40
C GLU A 311 -34.61 0.34 -3.26
N ASP A 312 -34.53 1.61 -3.58
CA ASP A 312 -34.41 2.72 -2.62
C ASP A 312 -35.41 2.53 -1.47
N PRO A 313 -34.99 2.48 -0.21
CA PRO A 313 -35.94 2.48 0.87
C PRO A 313 -36.51 3.90 1.04
N ALA A 314 -37.62 4.13 0.43
CA ALA A 314 -38.48 5.28 0.77
C ALA A 314 -38.79 5.24 2.28
N ALA A 315 -38.58 6.39 2.91
CA ALA A 315 -39.15 6.89 4.15
C ALA A 315 -39.33 5.89 5.32
N SER A 316 -38.60 6.18 6.37
CA SER A 316 -38.74 5.62 7.71
C SER A 316 -40.17 5.50 8.19
N THR A 317 -40.69 4.28 8.20
CA THR A 317 -41.86 3.90 9.01
C THR A 317 -41.35 3.44 10.39
N PRO A 318 -42.08 3.70 11.50
CA PRO A 318 -41.62 3.37 12.85
C PRO A 318 -41.38 1.87 12.99
N ALA A 319 -40.27 1.53 13.68
CA ALA A 319 -39.88 0.15 13.98
C ALA A 319 -41.10 -0.61 14.55
N THR A 320 -41.57 -1.58 13.81
CA THR A 320 -42.50 -2.59 14.31
C THR A 320 -41.78 -3.39 15.37
N VAL A 321 -42.28 -3.37 16.60
CA VAL A 321 -41.79 -4.13 17.74
C VAL A 321 -41.60 -5.59 17.34
N ALA A 322 -40.41 -6.12 17.54
CA ALA A 322 -40.12 -7.54 17.33
C ALA A 322 -41.11 -8.39 18.18
N PRO A 323 -41.56 -9.53 17.69
CA PRO A 323 -42.42 -10.40 18.50
C PRO A 323 -41.68 -10.80 19.77
N THR A 324 -42.31 -10.54 20.91
CA THR A 324 -41.83 -10.91 22.23
C THR A 324 -41.58 -12.43 22.25
N PRO A 325 -40.44 -12.93 22.77
CA PRO A 325 -40.22 -14.35 22.93
C PRO A 325 -41.38 -14.97 23.71
N SER A 326 -41.98 -16.02 23.20
CA SER A 326 -43.02 -16.75 23.92
C SER A 326 -42.36 -17.62 24.98
N GLY A 327 -42.35 -17.16 26.24
CA GLY A 327 -41.82 -17.92 27.39
C GLY A 327 -41.29 -17.00 28.50
N PRO A 328 -40.94 -17.54 29.66
CA PRO A 328 -40.35 -16.78 30.75
C PRO A 328 -38.99 -16.22 30.37
N HIS A 329 -38.78 -14.93 30.61
CA HIS A 329 -37.54 -14.21 30.24
C HIS A 329 -37.17 -13.14 31.27
N GLY A 330 -35.89 -12.83 31.36
CA GLY A 330 -35.36 -11.74 32.17
C GLY A 330 -34.42 -10.87 31.37
N SER A 331 -33.75 -9.95 32.02
CA SER A 331 -32.83 -9.02 31.41
C SER A 331 -31.51 -8.93 32.18
N ILE A 332 -30.46 -8.50 31.51
CA ILE A 332 -29.20 -8.21 32.15
C ILE A 332 -28.94 -6.70 31.96
N ARG A 333 -28.48 -6.04 33.01
CA ARG A 333 -27.95 -4.69 32.96
C ARG A 333 -26.64 -4.60 33.72
N GLY A 334 -25.72 -3.77 33.31
CA GLY A 334 -24.50 -3.62 34.06
C GLY A 334 -23.58 -2.55 33.53
N VAL A 335 -22.40 -2.48 34.14
CA VAL A 335 -21.35 -1.54 33.75
C VAL A 335 -20.00 -2.25 33.66
N VAL A 336 -19.14 -1.72 32.80
CA VAL A 336 -17.75 -2.18 32.69
C VAL A 336 -16.83 -1.06 33.16
N ARG A 337 -16.03 -1.34 34.18
CA ARG A 337 -15.11 -0.39 34.79
C ARG A 337 -13.66 -0.78 34.62
N TYR A 338 -12.80 0.21 34.73
CA TYR A 338 -11.35 0.03 34.87
C TYR A 338 -10.93 0.43 36.29
N GLN A 339 -10.24 -0.45 36.98
CA GLN A 339 -9.71 -0.23 38.32
C GLN A 339 -8.21 0.12 38.23
N GLY A 340 -7.78 1.14 38.93
CA GLY A 340 -6.40 1.63 38.91
C GLY A 340 -6.19 2.76 37.90
N THR A 341 -4.92 3.06 37.58
CA THR A 341 -4.56 4.11 36.62
C THR A 341 -4.68 3.58 35.19
N PRO A 342 -5.53 4.17 34.32
CA PRO A 342 -5.65 3.75 32.94
C PRO A 342 -4.33 3.85 32.19
N PRO A 343 -4.01 2.91 31.29
CA PRO A 343 -2.88 3.04 30.38
C PRO A 343 -2.97 4.33 29.54
N PRO A 344 -1.85 5.00 29.26
CA PRO A 344 -1.86 6.17 28.40
C PRO A 344 -2.26 5.76 26.97
N ARG A 345 -3.10 6.58 26.33
CA ARG A 345 -3.44 6.42 24.91
C ARG A 345 -2.24 6.78 24.03
N GLU A 346 -2.00 6.00 23.01
CA GLU A 346 -0.93 6.25 22.05
C GLU A 346 -1.18 7.56 21.25
N ARG A 347 -0.11 8.32 21.02
CA ARG A 347 -0.14 9.51 20.15
C ARG A 347 0.19 9.10 18.72
N LEU A 348 -0.74 9.32 17.82
CA LEU A 348 -0.61 9.01 16.41
C LEU A 348 -0.33 10.28 15.61
N SER A 349 0.76 10.28 14.83
CA SER A 349 1.04 11.36 13.90
C SER A 349 0.19 11.17 12.64
N VAL A 350 -0.63 12.17 12.30
CA VAL A 350 -1.60 12.07 11.20
C VAL A 350 -1.46 13.24 10.22
N PRO A 351 -1.81 13.05 8.93
CA PRO A 351 -1.89 14.14 7.95
C PRO A 351 -2.91 15.20 8.37
N GLY A 352 -2.71 16.46 7.98
CA GLY A 352 -3.61 17.57 8.33
C GLY A 352 -5.05 17.40 7.88
N GLY A 353 -5.30 16.67 6.79
CA GLY A 353 -6.65 16.32 6.34
C GLY A 353 -7.39 15.36 7.27
N CYS A 354 -6.70 14.69 8.19
CA CYS A 354 -7.27 13.78 9.18
C CYS A 354 -7.90 14.47 10.38
N ASN A 355 -7.66 15.77 10.55
CA ASN A 355 -8.15 16.49 11.72
C ASN A 355 -8.68 17.88 11.31
N PRO A 356 -9.99 18.13 11.47
CA PRO A 356 -10.60 19.43 11.17
C PRO A 356 -9.98 20.60 11.93
N GLY A 357 -9.34 20.33 13.07
CA GLY A 357 -8.63 21.33 13.89
C GLY A 357 -7.17 21.58 13.50
N GLY A 358 -6.67 20.97 12.40
CA GLY A 358 -5.30 21.15 11.92
C GLY A 358 -4.21 20.60 12.83
N LYS A 359 -4.55 19.74 13.80
CA LYS A 359 -3.55 19.10 14.67
C LYS A 359 -2.83 17.98 13.90
N SER A 360 -1.51 17.92 14.03
CA SER A 360 -0.68 16.86 13.44
C SER A 360 -0.68 15.55 14.23
N GLU A 361 -1.35 15.53 15.37
CA GLU A 361 -1.44 14.37 16.26
C GLU A 361 -2.88 14.15 16.73
N ILE A 362 -3.29 12.89 16.79
CA ILE A 362 -4.50 12.42 17.46
C ILE A 362 -4.14 11.37 18.49
N LEU A 363 -5.05 11.09 19.42
CA LEU A 363 -4.90 9.97 20.35
C LEU A 363 -5.58 8.74 19.77
N SER A 364 -4.92 7.58 19.86
CA SER A 364 -5.53 6.29 19.49
C SER A 364 -6.86 6.08 20.21
N ASN A 365 -7.82 5.41 19.56
CA ASN A 365 -9.13 5.07 20.13
C ASN A 365 -9.26 3.59 20.56
N ASP A 366 -8.14 2.88 20.67
CA ASP A 366 -8.07 1.49 21.15
C ASP A 366 -8.38 1.36 22.66
N ILE A 367 -8.04 2.40 23.45
CA ILE A 367 -8.34 2.46 24.88
C ILE A 367 -9.14 3.74 25.16
N LEU A 368 -10.44 3.59 25.39
CA LEU A 368 -11.31 4.71 25.76
C LEU A 368 -11.89 4.47 27.15
N ILE A 369 -11.32 5.18 28.15
CA ILE A 369 -11.76 5.14 29.53
C ILE A 369 -12.08 6.56 29.97
N GLU A 370 -13.33 6.79 30.34
CA GLU A 370 -13.82 8.07 30.83
C GLU A 370 -14.44 7.88 32.24
N SER A 371 -13.95 8.60 33.24
CA SER A 371 -14.40 8.47 34.64
C SER A 371 -14.37 7.04 35.16
N GLY A 372 -13.38 6.24 34.74
CA GLY A 372 -13.25 4.83 35.10
C GLY A 372 -14.17 3.89 34.33
N MET A 373 -14.98 4.37 33.39
CA MET A 373 -15.87 3.56 32.55
C MET A 373 -15.19 3.18 31.25
N VAL A 374 -15.25 1.88 30.85
CA VAL A 374 -14.60 1.34 29.65
C VAL A 374 -15.56 1.29 28.49
N GLN A 375 -15.18 1.91 27.36
CA GLN A 375 -15.91 1.85 26.10
C GLN A 375 -15.43 0.70 25.22
N ASN A 376 -16.20 0.39 24.19
CA ASN A 376 -15.87 -0.61 23.18
C ASN A 376 -15.63 -2.03 23.76
N VAL A 377 -16.38 -2.39 24.80
CA VAL A 377 -16.41 -3.76 25.33
C VAL A 377 -17.60 -4.49 24.73
N LEU A 378 -17.35 -5.63 24.08
CA LEU A 378 -18.41 -6.55 23.68
C LEU A 378 -18.81 -7.38 24.90
N VAL A 379 -20.06 -7.23 25.32
CA VAL A 379 -20.67 -8.09 26.34
C VAL A 379 -21.67 -9.02 25.65
N SER A 380 -21.46 -10.33 25.69
CA SER A 380 -22.27 -11.29 24.95
C SER A 380 -22.43 -12.61 25.70
N ILE A 381 -23.52 -13.34 25.44
CA ILE A 381 -23.71 -14.72 25.92
C ILE A 381 -22.86 -15.63 25.04
N THR A 382 -21.98 -16.42 25.67
CA THR A 382 -21.10 -17.34 24.93
C THR A 382 -21.44 -18.82 25.14
N ARG A 383 -22.23 -19.13 26.17
CA ARG A 383 -22.72 -20.50 26.44
C ARG A 383 -24.11 -20.47 27.07
N GLY A 384 -24.85 -21.54 26.90
CA GLY A 384 -26.15 -21.76 27.54
C GLY A 384 -27.35 -21.46 26.64
N LEU A 385 -27.14 -20.81 25.48
CA LEU A 385 -28.23 -20.55 24.54
C LEU A 385 -28.66 -21.84 23.84
N ALA A 386 -29.97 -22.04 23.72
CA ALA A 386 -30.53 -23.05 22.83
C ALA A 386 -30.23 -22.66 21.36
N GLN A 387 -30.16 -23.64 20.46
CA GLN A 387 -30.00 -23.31 19.03
C GLN A 387 -31.25 -22.60 18.52
N GLY A 388 -31.01 -21.50 17.74
CA GLY A 388 -32.02 -20.60 17.19
C GLY A 388 -33.19 -21.28 16.46
N PRO A 389 -34.14 -20.53 15.91
CA PRO A 389 -34.05 -19.15 15.45
C PRO A 389 -34.29 -18.08 16.54
N TYR A 390 -33.53 -17.00 16.51
CA TYR A 390 -33.57 -15.92 17.52
C TYR A 390 -34.37 -14.69 17.11
N GLY A 391 -35.43 -14.83 16.36
CA GLY A 391 -36.25 -13.71 15.90
C GLY A 391 -35.64 -12.97 14.69
N PRO A 392 -36.30 -11.89 14.25
CA PRO A 392 -35.93 -11.19 13.02
C PRO A 392 -34.57 -10.51 13.12
N ILE A 393 -33.87 -10.47 11.98
CA ILE A 393 -32.61 -9.74 11.83
C ILE A 393 -32.92 -8.25 11.66
N PRO A 394 -32.20 -7.32 12.32
CA PRO A 394 -32.39 -5.90 12.11
C PRO A 394 -32.17 -5.50 10.64
N LYS A 395 -33.15 -4.80 10.06
CA LYS A 395 -33.06 -4.31 8.67
C LYS A 395 -32.22 -3.03 8.57
N ALA A 396 -32.15 -2.23 9.64
CA ALA A 396 -31.34 -1.04 9.70
C ALA A 396 -29.86 -1.40 9.62
N ALA A 397 -29.13 -0.72 8.74
CA ALA A 397 -27.70 -0.89 8.65
C ALA A 397 -27.01 -0.37 9.92
N ALA A 398 -26.05 -1.14 10.42
CA ALA A 398 -25.13 -0.66 11.44
C ALA A 398 -24.01 0.14 10.74
N ILE A 399 -23.66 1.32 11.29
CA ILE A 399 -22.73 2.24 10.66
C ILE A 399 -21.34 2.06 11.26
N LEU A 400 -20.32 1.94 10.39
CA LEU A 400 -18.92 2.02 10.71
C LEU A 400 -18.31 3.18 9.92
N ASP A 401 -18.09 4.31 10.59
CA ASP A 401 -17.66 5.56 9.96
C ASP A 401 -16.14 5.75 10.03
N GLN A 402 -15.55 6.24 8.96
CA GLN A 402 -14.16 6.70 8.88
C GLN A 402 -14.16 8.21 9.10
N LYS A 403 -13.81 8.63 10.30
CA LYS A 403 -13.89 10.02 10.75
C LYS A 403 -12.65 10.39 11.54
N GLU A 404 -12.06 11.54 11.22
CA GLU A 404 -10.81 12.01 11.81
C GLU A 404 -9.68 10.97 11.70
N CYS A 405 -9.65 10.23 10.57
CA CYS A 405 -8.75 9.11 10.31
C CYS A 405 -8.77 8.02 11.40
N GLN A 406 -9.93 7.77 11.95
CA GLN A 406 -10.22 6.65 12.84
C GLN A 406 -11.54 6.01 12.43
N TYR A 407 -11.76 4.76 12.83
CA TYR A 407 -13.07 4.14 12.73
C TYR A 407 -13.91 4.46 13.98
N GLU A 408 -15.15 4.87 13.76
CA GLU A 408 -16.16 5.08 14.81
C GLU A 408 -17.43 4.25 14.51
N PRO A 409 -17.84 3.33 15.41
CA PRO A 409 -17.17 2.94 16.63
C PRO A 409 -15.91 2.07 16.37
N ARG A 410 -15.01 1.96 17.34
CA ARG A 410 -13.85 1.07 17.26
C ARG A 410 -14.26 -0.41 17.24
N LEU A 411 -15.35 -0.75 17.93
CA LEU A 411 -15.94 -2.08 17.95
C LEU A 411 -17.42 -1.99 17.56
N LEU A 412 -17.79 -2.66 16.48
CA LEU A 412 -19.14 -2.80 16.00
C LEU A 412 -19.62 -4.24 16.18
N ALA A 413 -20.80 -4.45 16.80
CA ALA A 413 -21.42 -5.76 16.90
C ALA A 413 -22.74 -5.81 16.12
N VAL A 414 -22.91 -6.85 15.30
CA VAL A 414 -24.06 -7.03 14.42
C VAL A 414 -24.56 -8.48 14.43
N ARG A 415 -25.79 -8.68 14.01
CA ARG A 415 -26.35 -10.01 13.73
C ARG A 415 -25.85 -10.53 12.37
N VAL A 416 -25.68 -11.84 12.26
CA VAL A 416 -25.53 -12.51 10.96
C VAL A 416 -26.66 -12.05 10.03
N GLY A 417 -26.31 -11.59 8.83
CA GLY A 417 -27.28 -11.08 7.84
C GLY A 417 -27.70 -9.63 8.03
N GLN A 418 -27.29 -8.94 9.10
CA GLN A 418 -27.56 -7.51 9.27
C GLN A 418 -26.65 -6.70 8.34
N PRO A 419 -27.16 -5.69 7.61
CA PRO A 419 -26.33 -4.80 6.79
C PRO A 419 -25.35 -3.99 7.67
N VAL A 420 -24.14 -3.79 7.17
CA VAL A 420 -23.14 -2.87 7.72
C VAL A 420 -22.83 -1.83 6.66
N GLU A 421 -23.12 -0.57 6.94
CA GLU A 421 -22.75 0.57 6.10
C GLU A 421 -21.42 1.13 6.55
N PHE A 422 -20.42 1.08 5.69
CA PHE A 422 -19.14 1.78 5.83
C PHE A 422 -19.32 3.18 5.23
N LEU A 423 -18.92 4.20 5.97
CA LEU A 423 -19.02 5.61 5.59
C LEU A 423 -17.64 6.26 5.64
N ASN A 424 -17.34 7.16 4.69
CA ASN A 424 -16.19 8.05 4.76
C ASN A 424 -16.67 9.48 5.07
N SER A 425 -16.53 9.92 6.30
CA SER A 425 -16.87 11.30 6.73
C SER A 425 -15.71 12.29 6.57
N ASP A 426 -14.51 11.80 6.24
CA ASP A 426 -13.32 12.64 6.03
C ASP A 426 -13.24 13.20 4.61
N PRO A 427 -12.64 14.38 4.41
CA PRO A 427 -12.42 14.96 3.08
C PRO A 427 -11.20 14.38 2.36
N ILE A 428 -10.67 13.24 2.82
CA ILE A 428 -9.48 12.59 2.28
C ILE A 428 -9.76 11.15 1.87
N PHE A 429 -8.83 10.60 1.08
CA PHE A 429 -8.91 9.25 0.58
C PHE A 429 -8.72 8.22 1.70
N HIS A 430 -9.67 7.32 1.83
CA HIS A 430 -9.59 6.11 2.65
C HIS A 430 -9.84 4.85 1.82
N ASN A 431 -9.67 3.70 2.41
CA ASN A 431 -10.22 2.43 1.93
C ASN A 431 -10.65 1.56 3.11
N VAL A 432 -11.55 0.64 2.86
CA VAL A 432 -11.96 -0.38 3.83
C VAL A 432 -11.46 -1.73 3.36
N LYS A 433 -10.57 -2.34 4.12
CA LYS A 433 -10.06 -3.69 3.93
C LYS A 433 -10.60 -4.59 5.05
N SER A 434 -11.36 -5.61 4.70
CA SER A 434 -11.83 -6.63 5.65
C SER A 434 -10.85 -7.79 5.74
N LEU A 435 -10.55 -8.25 6.95
CA LEU A 435 -9.69 -9.39 7.24
C LEU A 435 -10.52 -10.47 7.96
N SER A 436 -11.44 -11.07 7.26
CA SER A 436 -12.32 -12.14 7.74
C SER A 436 -11.70 -13.52 7.48
N LYS A 437 -11.98 -14.46 8.38
CA LYS A 437 -11.62 -15.88 8.23
C LYS A 437 -12.76 -16.71 7.65
N ASN A 438 -14.01 -16.33 7.95
CA ASN A 438 -15.20 -17.11 7.62
C ASN A 438 -16.10 -16.43 6.59
N ASN A 439 -16.03 -15.09 6.47
CA ASN A 439 -16.79 -14.29 5.52
C ASN A 439 -15.91 -13.84 4.35
N GLU A 440 -16.54 -13.26 3.34
CA GLU A 440 -15.84 -12.71 2.18
C GLU A 440 -14.94 -11.53 2.59
N ASN A 441 -13.69 -11.58 2.15
CA ASN A 441 -12.77 -10.46 2.28
C ASN A 441 -12.98 -9.45 1.16
N PHE A 442 -12.85 -8.18 1.47
CA PHE A 442 -12.93 -7.09 0.49
C PHE A 442 -11.91 -6.00 0.80
N ASN A 443 -11.59 -5.21 -0.22
CA ASN A 443 -10.71 -4.05 -0.12
C ASN A 443 -11.21 -2.98 -1.07
N VAL A 444 -12.02 -2.04 -0.58
CA VAL A 444 -12.75 -1.05 -1.39
C VAL A 444 -12.25 0.35 -1.09
N ALA A 445 -11.91 1.08 -2.14
CA ALA A 445 -11.52 2.49 -2.07
C ALA A 445 -12.74 3.39 -1.78
N MET A 446 -12.55 4.36 -0.89
CA MET A 446 -13.52 5.39 -0.54
C MET A 446 -12.85 6.77 -0.67
N PRO A 447 -12.69 7.27 -1.93
CA PRO A 447 -11.87 8.46 -2.20
C PRO A 447 -12.52 9.78 -1.80
N LEU A 448 -13.83 9.83 -1.70
CA LEU A 448 -14.58 11.06 -1.51
C LEU A 448 -15.28 11.09 -0.14
N LYS A 449 -15.42 12.30 0.38
CA LYS A 449 -16.29 12.51 1.56
C LYS A 449 -17.71 12.07 1.26
N ASN A 450 -18.32 11.39 2.21
CA ASN A 450 -19.66 10.79 2.14
C ASN A 450 -19.77 9.57 1.20
N ASP A 451 -18.64 9.02 0.74
CA ASP A 451 -18.67 7.70 0.10
C ASP A 451 -19.26 6.66 1.06
N LYS A 452 -20.09 5.79 0.51
CA LYS A 452 -20.80 4.75 1.25
C LYS A 452 -20.64 3.40 0.57
N MET A 453 -20.56 2.36 1.40
CA MET A 453 -20.53 0.97 0.95
C MET A 453 -21.30 0.12 1.95
N THR A 454 -22.21 -0.71 1.49
CA THR A 454 -22.93 -1.65 2.34
C THR A 454 -22.44 -3.08 2.09
N LYS A 455 -22.18 -3.79 3.17
CA LYS A 455 -21.82 -5.23 3.15
C LYS A 455 -22.68 -6.01 4.14
N VAL A 456 -22.87 -7.30 3.86
CA VAL A 456 -23.61 -8.23 4.73
C VAL A 456 -22.70 -9.42 5.03
N PHE A 457 -22.53 -9.71 6.32
CA PHE A 457 -21.76 -10.87 6.76
C PHE A 457 -22.72 -12.04 6.98
N SER A 458 -22.49 -13.13 6.26
CA SER A 458 -23.40 -14.29 6.21
C SER A 458 -23.09 -15.40 7.22
N LYS A 459 -21.94 -15.31 7.89
CA LYS A 459 -21.48 -16.31 8.87
C LYS A 459 -21.08 -15.64 10.17
N PRO A 460 -21.33 -16.30 11.33
CA PRO A 460 -20.86 -15.78 12.60
C PRO A 460 -19.34 -15.76 12.64
N GLU A 461 -18.79 -14.67 13.10
CA GLU A 461 -17.35 -14.49 13.27
C GLU A 461 -17.10 -13.38 14.29
N ILE A 462 -16.37 -13.72 15.34
CA ILE A 462 -15.98 -12.74 16.35
C ILE A 462 -14.66 -12.11 15.92
N PHE A 463 -14.70 -10.78 15.75
CA PHE A 463 -13.57 -9.92 15.39
C PHE A 463 -13.04 -10.06 13.97
N ILE A 464 -13.89 -9.68 13.01
CA ILE A 464 -13.43 -9.34 11.67
C ILE A 464 -12.71 -8.00 11.78
N GLU A 465 -11.40 -8.00 11.54
CA GLU A 465 -10.63 -6.77 11.53
C GLU A 465 -10.91 -5.96 10.24
N SER A 466 -11.29 -4.71 10.39
CA SER A 466 -11.44 -3.74 9.30
C SER A 466 -10.34 -2.69 9.37
N LYS A 467 -9.56 -2.54 8.30
CA LYS A 467 -8.39 -1.64 8.22
C LYS A 467 -8.48 -0.66 7.06
N CYS A 468 -7.76 0.45 7.20
CA CYS A 468 -7.43 1.32 6.08
C CYS A 468 -5.98 1.05 5.63
N SER A 469 -5.78 0.61 4.38
CA SER A 469 -4.43 0.36 3.84
C SER A 469 -3.66 1.65 3.55
N VAL A 470 -4.34 2.81 3.54
CA VAL A 470 -3.74 4.13 3.35
C VAL A 470 -3.21 4.68 4.67
N HIS A 471 -3.92 4.41 5.77
CA HIS A 471 -3.65 4.88 7.11
C HIS A 471 -3.52 3.67 8.06
N PRO A 472 -2.31 3.11 8.23
CA PRO A 472 -2.08 1.83 8.91
C PRO A 472 -2.59 1.76 10.36
N TRP A 473 -2.70 2.91 11.02
CA TRP A 473 -3.24 3.01 12.39
C TRP A 473 -4.76 2.92 12.47
N MET A 474 -5.48 3.08 11.33
CA MET A 474 -6.94 2.99 11.30
C MET A 474 -7.36 1.53 11.26
N SER A 475 -7.92 1.06 12.36
CA SER A 475 -8.53 -0.25 12.45
C SER A 475 -9.81 -0.22 13.30
N ALA A 476 -10.69 -1.19 13.05
CA ALA A 476 -11.87 -1.48 13.85
C ALA A 476 -12.12 -2.99 13.86
N SER A 477 -12.83 -3.47 14.87
CA SER A 477 -13.28 -4.86 14.97
C SER A 477 -14.78 -4.95 14.73
N ILE A 478 -15.22 -5.90 13.90
CA ILE A 478 -16.64 -6.22 13.72
C ILE A 478 -16.90 -7.60 14.31
N ALA A 479 -17.83 -7.67 15.27
CA ALA A 479 -18.32 -8.91 15.82
C ALA A 479 -19.65 -9.29 15.15
N VAL A 480 -19.70 -10.43 14.48
CA VAL A 480 -20.89 -10.95 13.80
C VAL A 480 -21.41 -12.13 14.61
N LEU A 481 -22.56 -11.95 15.27
CA LEU A 481 -23.15 -12.94 16.15
C LEU A 481 -24.41 -13.57 15.52
N ASP A 482 -24.64 -14.85 15.78
CA ASP A 482 -25.81 -15.57 15.32
C ASP A 482 -27.06 -15.36 16.22
N HIS A 483 -26.90 -14.74 17.39
CA HIS A 483 -27.93 -14.45 18.37
C HIS A 483 -28.00 -12.95 18.73
N PRO A 484 -29.12 -12.45 19.30
CA PRO A 484 -29.29 -11.03 19.66
C PRO A 484 -28.79 -10.65 21.06
N TYR A 485 -28.30 -11.61 21.85
CA TYR A 485 -27.97 -11.40 23.26
C TYR A 485 -26.55 -10.88 23.44
N PHE A 486 -26.34 -9.63 23.00
CA PHE A 486 -25.08 -8.90 23.14
C PHE A 486 -25.33 -7.40 23.26
N SER A 487 -24.33 -6.69 23.75
CA SER A 487 -24.29 -5.23 23.84
C SER A 487 -22.84 -4.76 23.71
N VAL A 488 -22.63 -3.55 23.18
CA VAL A 488 -21.31 -2.90 23.16
C VAL A 488 -21.37 -1.68 24.06
N THR A 489 -20.37 -1.53 24.95
CA THR A 489 -20.37 -0.41 25.89
C THR A 489 -20.00 0.91 25.22
N GLY A 490 -20.77 1.97 25.49
CA GLY A 490 -20.50 3.35 25.11
C GLY A 490 -19.72 4.12 26.20
N LYS A 491 -19.79 5.45 26.14
CA LYS A 491 -19.09 6.36 27.08
C LYS A 491 -19.42 6.14 28.55
N SER A 492 -20.62 5.69 28.85
CA SER A 492 -21.05 5.37 30.21
C SER A 492 -20.53 4.02 30.74
N GLY A 493 -19.85 3.23 29.90
CA GLY A 493 -19.47 1.86 30.22
C GLY A 493 -20.66 0.91 30.44
N SER A 494 -21.88 1.37 30.24
CA SER A 494 -23.10 0.58 30.46
C SER A 494 -23.39 -0.37 29.32
N PHE A 495 -24.00 -1.51 29.68
CA PHE A 495 -24.54 -2.48 28.73
C PHE A 495 -25.93 -2.99 29.18
N GLN A 496 -26.72 -3.43 28.24
CA GLN A 496 -28.03 -4.02 28.50
C GLN A 496 -28.30 -5.13 27.48
N ILE A 497 -28.75 -6.29 27.96
CA ILE A 497 -29.22 -7.44 27.17
C ILE A 497 -30.63 -7.77 27.62
N PRO A 498 -31.65 -7.34 26.85
CA PRO A 498 -33.04 -7.61 27.18
C PRO A 498 -33.49 -9.01 26.73
N ASP A 499 -34.64 -9.40 27.21
CA ASP A 499 -35.44 -10.54 26.72
C ASP A 499 -34.67 -11.87 26.61
N LEU A 500 -33.71 -12.11 27.55
CA LEU A 500 -32.97 -13.35 27.61
C LEU A 500 -33.84 -14.44 28.26
N PRO A 501 -34.05 -15.62 27.66
CA PRO A 501 -34.79 -16.70 28.23
C PRO A 501 -34.29 -17.11 29.64
N VAL A 502 -35.17 -17.62 30.50
CA VAL A 502 -34.76 -18.12 31.80
C VAL A 502 -33.79 -19.30 31.63
N GLY A 503 -32.67 -19.28 32.36
CA GLY A 503 -31.63 -20.30 32.23
C GLY A 503 -30.31 -19.90 32.88
N SER A 504 -29.34 -20.79 32.76
CA SER A 504 -27.96 -20.56 33.20
C SER A 504 -27.07 -20.30 31.98
N TYR A 505 -26.24 -19.26 32.05
CA TYR A 505 -25.47 -18.77 30.92
C TYR A 505 -24.04 -18.38 31.34
N THR A 506 -23.11 -18.42 30.38
CA THR A 506 -21.82 -17.78 30.52
C THR A 506 -21.88 -16.43 29.79
N LEU A 507 -21.76 -15.33 30.51
CA LEU A 507 -21.64 -13.97 29.98
C LEU A 507 -20.16 -13.60 29.88
N GLU A 508 -19.74 -13.11 28.74
CA GLU A 508 -18.35 -12.68 28.47
C GLU A 508 -18.31 -11.20 28.14
N ALA A 509 -17.43 -10.46 28.81
CA ALA A 509 -17.03 -9.11 28.45
C ALA A 509 -15.64 -9.15 27.82
N TRP A 510 -15.52 -8.70 26.58
CA TRP A 510 -14.27 -8.72 25.84
C TRP A 510 -13.87 -7.30 25.39
N HIS A 511 -12.60 -6.98 25.58
CA HIS A 511 -11.98 -5.76 25.07
C HIS A 511 -10.67 -6.10 24.33
N GLU A 512 -10.40 -5.42 23.20
CA GLU A 512 -9.26 -5.74 22.34
C GLU A 512 -7.89 -5.67 23.05
N VAL A 513 -7.74 -4.77 24.03
CA VAL A 513 -6.49 -4.59 24.77
C VAL A 513 -6.49 -5.37 26.09
N PHE A 514 -7.64 -5.41 26.79
CA PHE A 514 -7.73 -5.99 28.12
C PHE A 514 -8.14 -7.46 28.14
N GLY A 515 -8.51 -8.01 26.99
CA GLY A 515 -8.92 -9.42 26.88
C GLY A 515 -10.33 -9.69 27.42
N SER A 516 -10.57 -10.94 27.85
CA SER A 516 -11.87 -11.44 28.23
C SER A 516 -12.04 -11.61 29.75
N LEU A 517 -13.22 -11.21 30.23
CA LEU A 517 -13.71 -11.54 31.58
C LEU A 517 -15.00 -12.36 31.44
N LYS A 518 -15.17 -13.42 32.21
CA LYS A 518 -16.34 -14.31 32.17
C LYS A 518 -17.01 -14.43 33.50
N GLN A 519 -18.35 -14.48 33.47
CA GLN A 519 -19.19 -14.73 34.67
C GLN A 519 -20.28 -15.75 34.34
N GLU A 520 -20.46 -16.73 35.21
CA GLU A 520 -21.61 -17.63 35.19
C GLU A 520 -22.80 -16.93 35.83
N ILE A 521 -23.92 -16.87 35.09
CA ILE A 521 -25.11 -16.15 35.50
C ILE A 521 -26.35 -17.03 35.42
N LYS A 522 -27.37 -16.69 36.22
CA LYS A 522 -28.68 -17.32 36.17
C LYS A 522 -29.76 -16.26 35.93
N ILE A 523 -30.54 -16.45 34.90
CA ILE A 523 -31.65 -15.56 34.56
C ILE A 523 -32.94 -16.12 35.12
N GLU A 524 -33.68 -15.28 35.84
CA GLU A 524 -34.98 -15.60 36.44
C GLU A 524 -36.09 -14.78 35.75
N ASP A 525 -37.28 -15.36 35.77
CA ASP A 525 -38.44 -14.76 35.08
C ASP A 525 -38.79 -13.37 35.63
N GLY A 526 -38.99 -12.42 34.69
CA GLY A 526 -39.36 -11.04 34.99
C GLY A 526 -38.30 -10.24 35.74
N LYS A 527 -37.10 -10.77 36.01
CA LYS A 527 -36.06 -10.08 36.77
C LYS A 527 -35.00 -9.48 35.88
N THR A 528 -34.42 -8.34 36.33
CA THR A 528 -33.22 -7.78 35.77
C THR A 528 -32.04 -8.15 36.68
N LEU A 529 -31.04 -8.81 36.11
CA LEU A 529 -29.78 -9.11 36.80
C LEU A 529 -28.81 -7.95 36.61
N GLU A 530 -28.38 -7.34 37.73
CA GLU A 530 -27.38 -6.26 37.72
C GLU A 530 -25.97 -6.85 37.89
N LEU A 531 -25.04 -6.45 37.04
CA LEU A 531 -23.67 -6.98 36.99
C LEU A 531 -22.61 -5.87 36.79
N GLU A 532 -21.43 -6.13 37.26
CA GLU A 532 -20.24 -5.30 37.02
C GLU A 532 -19.08 -6.19 36.53
N PHE A 533 -18.42 -5.72 35.47
CA PHE A 533 -17.11 -6.23 35.05
C PHE A 533 -16.05 -5.18 35.37
N ALA A 534 -14.89 -5.64 35.87
CA ALA A 534 -13.79 -4.76 36.22
C ALA A 534 -12.49 -5.24 35.56
N TYR A 535 -11.92 -4.41 34.71
CA TYR A 535 -10.57 -4.55 34.17
C TYR A 535 -9.56 -3.80 35.06
N GLY A 536 -8.27 -4.15 34.92
CA GLY A 536 -7.20 -3.60 35.74
C GLY A 536 -7.12 -4.23 37.14
N LYS A 537 -6.05 -3.92 37.87
CA LYS A 537 -5.85 -4.25 39.29
C LYS A 537 -5.25 -3.06 40.01
#